data_535ae6461c46645febbd4eee162377c3
#
_entry.id   535ae6461c46645febbd4eee162377c3
#
_cell.length_a   1.000
_cell.length_b   1.000
_cell.length_c   1.000
_cell.angle_alpha   90.00
_cell.angle_beta   90.00
_cell.angle_gamma   90.00
#
_symmetry.space_group_name_H-M   'P 1'
#
loop_
_entity.id
_entity.type
_entity.pdbx_description
1 polymer ?
#
loop_
_entity_poly.entity_id
_entity_poly.type
_entity_poly.pdbx_seq_one_letter_code
_entity_poly.pdbx_strand_id
1 'polypeptide(L)'
;VLMTASIGLANVGPQSVSGFSSISASGKTVSYQAQTSSTTVEPKITVSVTLKRLVGSQWQLVDSTSASKQNSTSAVTWDSCNVTGGYYYKAFATHTSTSGGIWSSESNQLWVPK
;
A
#
# COMPACT_ATOMS: atom_id res chain seq x y z
N VAL A 1 -5.55 -5.67 4.24
CA VAL A 1 -5.39 -5.19 5.61
C VAL A 1 -5.51 -3.69 5.63
N LEU A 2 -6.33 -3.23 6.52
CA LEU A 2 -6.48 -1.81 6.72
C LEU A 2 -5.51 -1.32 7.76
N MET A 3 -4.74 -0.36 7.39
CA MET A 3 -3.87 0.34 8.31
C MET A 3 -4.34 1.77 8.39
N THR A 4 -4.51 2.25 9.59
CA THR A 4 -4.89 3.65 9.75
C THR A 4 -3.70 4.44 10.23
N ALA A 5 -3.68 5.68 9.83
CA ALA A 5 -2.72 6.65 10.32
C ALA A 5 -3.39 7.56 11.31
N SER A 6 -4.39 7.05 11.96
CA SER A 6 -5.25 7.88 12.77
C SER A 6 -4.56 8.49 13.97
N ILE A 7 -3.51 7.86 14.45
CA ILE A 7 -2.87 8.31 15.68
C ILE A 7 -2.40 9.76 15.57
N GLY A 8 -1.61 10.04 14.52
CA GLY A 8 -1.15 11.40 14.33
C GLY A 8 -2.26 12.34 13.93
N LEU A 9 -3.30 11.80 13.33
CA LEU A 9 -4.33 12.61 12.73
C LEU A 9 -5.44 12.97 13.68
N ALA A 10 -5.58 12.23 14.76
CA ALA A 10 -6.58 12.55 15.74
C ALA A 10 -6.47 13.98 16.24
N ASN A 11 -5.32 14.58 16.06
CA ASN A 11 -5.05 15.92 16.52
C ASN A 11 -5.18 16.99 15.46
N VAL A 12 -5.60 16.64 14.27
CA VAL A 12 -5.57 17.55 13.13
C VAL A 12 -6.93 18.14 12.81
N GLY A 13 -7.84 18.13 13.75
CA GLY A 13 -9.17 18.70 13.55
C GLY A 13 -10.03 17.80 12.68
N PRO A 14 -10.87 18.37 11.82
CA PRO A 14 -11.84 17.57 11.05
C PRO A 14 -11.23 16.72 9.97
N GLN A 15 -9.96 16.91 9.71
CA GLN A 15 -9.27 16.22 8.65
C GLN A 15 -8.88 14.83 9.10
N SER A 16 -9.06 13.83 8.24
CA SER A 16 -8.55 12.51 8.53
C SER A 16 -7.99 11.90 7.25
N VAL A 17 -6.97 11.08 7.42
CA VAL A 17 -6.37 10.35 6.32
C VAL A 17 -6.35 8.88 6.67
N SER A 18 -6.32 8.05 5.64
CA SER A 18 -6.22 6.62 5.80
C SER A 18 -5.43 6.05 4.64
N GLY A 19 -4.97 4.81 4.81
CA GLY A 19 -4.29 4.11 3.75
C GLY A 19 -4.56 2.63 3.89
N PHE A 20 -4.63 1.96 2.74
CA PHE A 20 -4.74 0.50 2.76
C PHE A 20 -3.96 -0.08 1.61
N SER A 21 -3.70 -1.37 1.71
CA SER A 21 -3.08 -2.14 0.65
C SER A 21 -3.76 -3.48 0.55
N SER A 22 -3.75 -4.06 -0.64
CA SER A 22 -4.36 -5.36 -0.88
C SER A 22 -3.56 -6.14 -1.89
N ILE A 23 -3.79 -7.45 -1.92
CA ILE A 23 -3.08 -8.37 -2.77
C ILE A 23 -4.03 -9.49 -3.19
N SER A 24 -3.88 -9.95 -4.42
CA SER A 24 -4.62 -11.09 -4.93
C SER A 24 -3.75 -11.82 -5.96
N ALA A 25 -4.13 -13.04 -6.26
CA ALA A 25 -3.40 -13.82 -7.26
C ALA A 25 -4.35 -14.62 -8.12
N SER A 26 -3.97 -14.78 -9.37
CA SER A 26 -4.60 -15.71 -10.30
C SER A 26 -3.47 -16.53 -10.91
N GLY A 27 -3.38 -17.82 -10.56
CA GLY A 27 -2.24 -18.63 -10.91
C GLY A 27 -0.96 -18.06 -10.31
N LYS A 28 0.00 -17.78 -11.14
CA LYS A 28 1.26 -17.17 -10.71
C LYS A 28 1.36 -15.68 -11.08
N THR A 29 0.23 -15.04 -11.33
CA THR A 29 0.17 -13.60 -11.52
C THR A 29 -0.38 -12.98 -10.25
N VAL A 30 0.41 -12.15 -9.61
CA VAL A 30 0.01 -11.46 -8.39
C VAL A 30 -0.31 -10.02 -8.74
N SER A 31 -1.47 -9.57 -8.28
CA SER A 31 -1.90 -8.17 -8.40
C SER A 31 -1.90 -7.55 -7.01
N TYR A 32 -1.42 -6.34 -6.92
CA TYR A 32 -1.34 -5.65 -5.63
C TYR A 32 -1.63 -4.18 -5.84
N GLN A 33 -2.18 -3.56 -4.82
CA GLN A 33 -2.55 -2.16 -4.90
C GLN A 33 -2.49 -1.51 -3.54
N ALA A 34 -2.47 -0.19 -3.54
CA ALA A 34 -2.57 0.60 -2.34
C ALA A 34 -3.23 1.93 -2.66
N GLN A 35 -3.86 2.49 -1.65
CA GLN A 35 -4.55 3.77 -1.78
C GLN A 35 -4.32 4.59 -0.53
N THR A 36 -4.04 5.87 -0.75
CA THR A 36 -3.99 6.89 0.30
C THR A 36 -5.20 7.79 0.11
N SER A 37 -5.94 8.03 1.18
CA SER A 37 -7.16 8.84 1.13
C SER A 37 -7.15 9.90 2.20
N SER A 38 -7.80 11.04 1.90
CA SER A 38 -7.99 12.13 2.84
C SER A 38 -9.42 12.63 2.73
N THR A 39 -9.96 13.11 3.84
CA THR A 39 -11.29 13.73 3.84
C THR A 39 -11.27 15.14 3.28
N THR A 40 -10.11 15.72 3.11
CA THR A 40 -9.96 17.07 2.53
C THR A 40 -8.97 17.02 1.39
N VAL A 41 -9.04 18.03 0.53
CA VAL A 41 -8.09 18.16 -0.57
C VAL A 41 -6.69 18.44 -0.01
N GLU A 42 -5.74 17.62 -0.40
CA GLU A 42 -4.35 17.75 0.04
C GLU A 42 -3.54 18.41 -1.08
N PRO A 43 -2.63 19.35 -0.75
CA PRO A 43 -1.73 19.90 -1.75
C PRO A 43 -0.91 18.80 -2.44
N LYS A 44 -0.52 17.78 -1.70
CA LYS A 44 0.15 16.61 -2.26
C LYS A 44 -0.23 15.39 -1.48
N ILE A 45 -0.53 14.30 -2.20
CA ILE A 45 -0.88 13.02 -1.62
C ILE A 45 -0.21 11.93 -2.44
N THR A 46 0.46 10.99 -1.78
CA THR A 46 1.22 9.96 -2.47
C THR A 46 0.96 8.58 -1.88
N VAL A 47 1.23 7.59 -2.68
CA VAL A 47 1.21 6.20 -2.25
C VAL A 47 2.30 5.44 -3.00
N SER A 48 3.01 4.59 -2.30
CA SER A 48 3.90 3.62 -2.94
C SER A 48 3.65 2.26 -2.33
N VAL A 49 3.74 1.23 -3.13
CA VAL A 49 3.52 -0.13 -2.66
C VAL A 49 4.59 -1.03 -3.26
N THR A 50 5.09 -1.92 -2.42
CA THR A 50 6.14 -2.86 -2.77
C THR A 50 5.61 -4.26 -2.55
N LEU A 51 5.73 -5.11 -3.57
CA LEU A 51 5.43 -6.52 -3.44
C LEU A 51 6.69 -7.24 -2.99
N LYS A 52 6.58 -7.98 -1.91
CA LYS A 52 7.71 -8.74 -1.36
C LYS A 52 7.34 -10.20 -1.20
N ARG A 53 8.35 -11.03 -1.22
CA ARG A 53 8.23 -12.48 -1.09
C ARG A 53 9.01 -12.92 0.16
N LEU A 54 8.43 -13.83 0.92
CA LEU A 54 9.07 -14.34 2.14
C LEU A 54 10.04 -15.46 1.79
N VAL A 55 11.31 -15.24 2.09
CA VAL A 55 12.36 -16.24 1.90
C VAL A 55 13.03 -16.46 3.26
N GLY A 56 12.81 -17.64 3.84
CA GLY A 56 13.23 -17.87 5.21
C GLY A 56 12.42 -16.96 6.14
N SER A 57 13.10 -16.10 6.85
CA SER A 57 12.46 -15.13 7.74
C SER A 57 12.52 -13.71 7.21
N GLN A 58 12.87 -13.53 5.94
CA GLN A 58 13.07 -12.19 5.40
C GLN A 58 12.19 -11.95 4.20
N TRP A 59 11.66 -10.72 4.10
CA TRP A 59 10.89 -10.27 2.96
C TRP A 59 11.81 -9.66 1.92
N GLN A 60 11.76 -10.19 0.70
CA GLN A 60 12.58 -9.74 -0.43
C GLN A 60 11.75 -9.01 -1.44
N LEU A 61 12.30 -7.94 -1.98
CA LEU A 61 11.63 -7.12 -3.00
C LEU A 61 11.41 -7.94 -4.27
N VAL A 62 10.19 -7.87 -4.80
CA VAL A 62 9.80 -8.49 -6.06
C VAL A 62 9.42 -7.44 -7.09
N ASP A 63 8.61 -6.47 -6.71
CA ASP A 63 8.09 -5.46 -7.62
C ASP A 63 7.61 -4.26 -6.82
N SER A 64 7.41 -3.12 -7.48
CA SER A 64 6.90 -1.94 -6.80
C SER A 64 6.21 -1.01 -7.78
N THR A 65 5.33 -0.16 -7.25
CA THR A 65 4.65 0.86 -8.03
C THR A 65 4.31 2.03 -7.11
N SER A 66 4.10 3.21 -7.68
CA SER A 66 3.79 4.39 -6.88
C SER A 66 2.94 5.36 -7.69
N ALA A 67 2.27 6.27 -6.98
CA ALA A 67 1.48 7.33 -7.57
C ALA A 67 1.55 8.57 -6.69
N SER A 68 1.44 9.72 -7.32
CA SER A 68 1.44 11.01 -6.65
C SER A 68 0.39 11.90 -7.30
N LYS A 69 -0.36 12.62 -6.48
CA LYS A 69 -1.39 13.55 -6.93
C LYS A 69 -1.22 14.87 -6.22
N GLN A 70 -1.58 15.94 -6.91
CA GLN A 70 -1.60 17.29 -6.34
C GLN A 70 -3.05 17.74 -6.26
N ASN A 71 -3.37 18.48 -5.19
CA ASN A 71 -4.70 19.05 -5.01
C ASN A 71 -5.79 17.96 -5.13
N SER A 72 -5.63 16.88 -4.39
CA SER A 72 -6.49 15.72 -4.51
C SER A 72 -6.81 15.14 -3.14
N THR A 73 -7.88 14.35 -3.09
CA THR A 73 -8.27 13.64 -1.87
C THR A 73 -7.79 12.18 -1.87
N SER A 74 -7.19 11.70 -2.96
CA SER A 74 -6.73 10.32 -2.99
C SER A 74 -5.63 10.12 -4.01
N ALA A 75 -4.82 9.09 -3.75
CA ALA A 75 -3.84 8.57 -4.70
C ALA A 75 -3.93 7.04 -4.65
N VAL A 76 -3.98 6.43 -5.82
CA VAL A 76 -4.10 4.98 -5.97
C VAL A 76 -3.03 4.50 -6.90
N THR A 77 -2.41 3.39 -6.55
CA THR A 77 -1.46 2.73 -7.45
C THR A 77 -1.69 1.22 -7.39
N TRP A 78 -1.52 0.57 -8.52
CA TRP A 78 -1.64 -0.88 -8.59
C TRP A 78 -0.74 -1.40 -9.71
N ASP A 79 -0.39 -2.66 -9.59
CA ASP A 79 0.40 -3.33 -10.63
C ASP A 79 0.18 -4.83 -10.48
N SER A 80 0.60 -5.57 -11.48
CA SER A 80 0.61 -7.01 -11.41
C SER A 80 1.87 -7.54 -12.06
N CYS A 81 2.33 -8.69 -11.58
CA CYS A 81 3.50 -9.31 -12.15
C CYS A 81 3.43 -10.81 -12.00
N ASN A 82 4.13 -11.51 -12.87
CA ASN A 82 4.29 -12.95 -12.77
C ASN A 82 5.36 -13.24 -11.72
N VAL A 83 5.10 -14.22 -10.89
CA VAL A 83 5.97 -14.54 -9.76
C VAL A 83 6.31 -16.04 -9.77
N THR A 84 7.33 -16.38 -8.99
CA THR A 84 7.67 -17.76 -8.74
C THR A 84 6.73 -18.33 -7.68
N GLY A 85 6.18 -19.51 -7.94
CA GLY A 85 5.33 -20.18 -6.96
C GLY A 85 6.13 -20.80 -5.82
N GLY A 86 5.43 -21.19 -4.76
CA GLY A 86 6.04 -21.81 -3.59
C GLY A 86 6.48 -20.83 -2.54
N TYR A 87 5.93 -19.61 -2.52
CA TYR A 87 6.28 -18.59 -1.56
C TYR A 87 5.04 -17.84 -1.09
N TYR A 88 5.15 -17.24 0.09
CA TYR A 88 4.20 -16.23 0.53
C TYR A 88 4.59 -14.87 -0.03
N TYR A 89 3.59 -14.10 -0.39
CA TYR A 89 3.75 -12.75 -0.91
C TYR A 89 2.92 -11.78 -0.08
N LYS A 90 3.39 -10.56 0.00
CA LYS A 90 2.71 -9.53 0.79
C LYS A 90 3.03 -8.15 0.19
N ALA A 91 2.05 -7.28 0.23
CA ALA A 91 2.23 -5.89 -0.22
C ALA A 91 2.47 -5.00 0.99
N PHE A 92 3.46 -4.15 0.88
CA PHE A 92 3.85 -3.18 1.92
C PHE A 92 3.73 -1.81 1.30
N ALA A 93 2.93 -0.94 1.89
CA ALA A 93 2.68 0.36 1.32
C ALA A 93 3.11 1.48 2.26
N THR A 94 3.53 2.59 1.65
CA THR A 94 3.83 3.83 2.35
C THR A 94 2.90 4.89 1.80
N HIS A 95 2.26 5.61 2.70
CA HIS A 95 1.28 6.64 2.40
C HIS A 95 1.78 7.98 2.90
N THR A 96 1.58 9.04 2.14
CA THR A 96 1.88 10.39 2.60
C THR A 96 0.79 11.34 2.19
N SER A 97 0.61 12.38 2.97
CA SER A 97 -0.17 13.54 2.60
C SER A 97 0.42 14.77 3.27
N THR A 98 0.16 15.94 2.72
CA THR A 98 0.72 17.17 3.25
C THR A 98 0.34 17.37 4.70
N SER A 99 -0.91 17.11 5.06
CA SER A 99 -1.39 17.33 6.43
C SER A 99 -1.19 16.11 7.32
N GLY A 100 -1.12 14.92 6.76
CA GLY A 100 -1.11 13.69 7.53
C GLY A 100 0.26 13.09 7.80
N GLY A 101 1.30 13.56 7.13
CA GLY A 101 2.65 13.03 7.31
C GLY A 101 2.85 11.72 6.55
N ILE A 102 3.53 10.79 7.18
CA ILE A 102 3.90 9.50 6.58
C ILE A 102 3.37 8.38 7.47
N TRP A 103 2.79 7.36 6.84
CA TRP A 103 2.38 6.14 7.56
C TRP A 103 2.42 4.96 6.59
N SER A 104 2.22 3.75 7.11
CA SER A 104 2.33 2.55 6.31
C SER A 104 1.14 1.63 6.51
N SER A 105 0.97 0.72 5.54
CA SER A 105 0.00 -0.36 5.64
C SER A 105 0.59 -1.63 5.04
N GLU A 106 -0.02 -2.76 5.37
CA GLU A 106 0.37 -4.06 4.83
C GLU A 106 -0.87 -4.83 4.43
N SER A 107 -0.76 -5.58 3.36
CA SER A 107 -1.82 -6.49 2.95
C SER A 107 -1.79 -7.77 3.80
N ASN A 108 -2.78 -8.63 3.60
CA ASN A 108 -2.68 -9.99 4.09
C ASN A 108 -1.58 -10.71 3.35
N GLN A 109 -1.07 -11.76 3.98
CA GLN A 109 -0.11 -12.67 3.39
C GLN A 109 -0.85 -13.61 2.43
N LEU A 110 -0.25 -13.85 1.27
CA LEU A 110 -0.86 -14.65 0.21
C LEU A 110 0.11 -15.75 -0.21
N TRP A 111 -0.37 -16.98 -0.19
CA TRP A 111 0.42 -18.11 -0.67
C TRP A 111 0.20 -18.30 -2.17
N VAL A 112 1.28 -18.39 -2.94
CA VAL A 112 1.24 -18.71 -4.37
C VAL A 112 1.80 -20.11 -4.55
N PRO A 113 0.99 -21.11 -4.96
CA PRO A 113 1.47 -22.48 -5.11
C PRO A 113 2.52 -22.60 -6.21
N LYS A 114 3.31 -23.63 -6.08
CA LYS A 114 4.30 -23.97 -7.11
C LYS A 114 3.64 -24.29 -8.45
#